data_9e4044f1e7c8e93e469d708fd128c572
#
_entry.id   9e4044f1e7c8e93e469d708fd128c572
#
_cell.length_a   1.000
_cell.length_b   1.000
_cell.length_c   1.000
_cell.angle_alpha   90.00
_cell.angle_beta   90.00
_cell.angle_gamma   90.00
#
_symmetry.space_group_name_H-M   'P 1'
#
loop_
_entity.id
_entity.type
_entity.pdbx_description
1 polymer ?
#
loop_
_entity_poly.entity_id
_entity_poly.type
_entity_poly.pdbx_seq_one_letter_code
_entity_poly.pdbx_strand_id
1 'polypeptide(L)'
;PYAVIGYDILRKAVLGIMHGEVFDENFLMAVATVGAMGLGEYSEGVAVMLFYQIGELFQAVAVGKSRQNISALMDIRPDYANIEAEDGSLEQVDPDDVEIGTVIVVRPGEKVPIDGVVVEGTSTLNTSALTGESVPREITVDQDVISGCVNLTGLLKIRTTKEFGESTVSKILD
;
A
#
# COMPACT_ATOMS: atom_id res chain seq x y z
N PRO A 1 -7.76 -38.70 -9.54
CA PRO A 1 -7.72 -37.66 -8.51
C PRO A 1 -6.35 -36.98 -8.45
N TYR A 2 -5.23 -37.75 -8.38
CA TYR A 2 -3.89 -37.22 -8.27
C TYR A 2 -3.52 -36.24 -9.41
N ALA A 3 -3.77 -36.63 -10.67
CA ALA A 3 -3.45 -35.78 -11.83
C ALA A 3 -4.22 -34.44 -11.83
N VAL A 4 -5.39 -34.38 -11.22
CA VAL A 4 -6.19 -33.17 -11.12
C VAL A 4 -5.68 -32.26 -10.00
N ILE A 5 -5.41 -32.84 -8.83
CA ILE A 5 -4.95 -32.10 -7.65
C ILE A 5 -3.47 -31.69 -7.79
N GLY A 6 -2.65 -32.56 -8.38
CA GLY A 6 -1.20 -32.39 -8.49
C GLY A 6 -0.72 -31.67 -9.75
N TYR A 7 -1.60 -31.38 -10.71
CA TYR A 7 -1.20 -30.82 -12.01
C TYR A 7 -0.43 -29.50 -11.88
N ASP A 8 -0.92 -28.60 -11.03
CA ASP A 8 -0.28 -27.28 -10.83
C ASP A 8 1.10 -27.41 -10.20
N ILE A 9 1.25 -28.30 -9.21
CA ILE A 9 2.53 -28.54 -8.52
C ILE A 9 3.53 -29.22 -9.46
N LEU A 10 3.10 -30.20 -10.24
CA LEU A 10 3.97 -30.85 -11.23
C LEU A 10 4.42 -29.86 -12.31
N ARG A 11 3.53 -28.99 -12.76
CA ARG A 11 3.86 -27.94 -13.74
C ARG A 11 4.87 -26.95 -13.15
N LYS A 12 4.65 -26.47 -11.92
CA LYS A 12 5.58 -25.56 -11.23
C LYS A 12 6.95 -26.22 -11.02
N ALA A 13 6.99 -27.49 -10.60
CA ALA A 13 8.26 -28.25 -10.45
C ALA A 13 9.02 -28.36 -11.76
N VAL A 14 8.37 -28.68 -12.89
CA VAL A 14 9.00 -28.75 -14.20
C VAL A 14 9.52 -27.37 -14.65
N LEU A 15 8.74 -26.32 -14.46
CA LEU A 15 9.16 -24.95 -14.80
C LEU A 15 10.34 -24.49 -13.92
N GLY A 16 10.34 -24.80 -12.61
CA GLY A 16 11.44 -24.52 -11.67
C GLY A 16 12.76 -25.15 -12.13
N ILE A 17 12.73 -26.43 -12.53
CA ILE A 17 13.90 -27.13 -13.10
C ILE A 17 14.40 -26.41 -14.37
N MET A 18 13.51 -25.96 -15.25
CA MET A 18 13.89 -25.25 -16.48
C MET A 18 14.52 -23.88 -16.20
N HIS A 19 14.19 -23.23 -15.09
CA HIS A 19 14.75 -21.93 -14.68
C HIS A 19 15.97 -22.05 -13.74
N GLY A 20 16.42 -23.27 -13.42
CA GLY A 20 17.60 -23.53 -12.59
C GLY A 20 17.31 -23.59 -11.08
N GLU A 21 16.06 -23.52 -10.66
CA GLU A 21 15.62 -23.68 -9.27
C GLU A 21 15.25 -25.14 -8.98
N VAL A 22 16.27 -26.02 -9.03
CA VAL A 22 16.10 -27.50 -9.00
C VAL A 22 15.65 -28.01 -7.62
N PHE A 23 15.82 -27.23 -6.54
CA PHE A 23 15.50 -27.64 -5.17
C PHE A 23 14.46 -26.75 -4.51
N ASP A 24 13.50 -26.24 -5.28
CA ASP A 24 12.38 -25.52 -4.71
C ASP A 24 11.39 -26.48 -3.99
N GLU A 25 10.51 -25.90 -3.20
CA GLU A 25 9.49 -26.64 -2.43
C GLU A 25 8.56 -27.48 -3.33
N ASN A 26 8.22 -26.98 -4.52
CA ASN A 26 7.35 -27.67 -5.49
C ASN A 26 8.04 -28.93 -6.04
N PHE A 27 9.36 -28.86 -6.30
CA PHE A 27 10.15 -30.01 -6.74
C PHE A 27 10.19 -31.09 -5.65
N LEU A 28 10.51 -30.71 -4.40
CA LEU A 28 10.56 -31.65 -3.28
C LEU A 28 9.22 -32.32 -3.05
N MET A 29 8.12 -31.58 -3.13
CA MET A 29 6.78 -32.11 -2.99
C MET A 29 6.40 -33.05 -4.14
N ALA A 30 6.77 -32.72 -5.38
CA ALA A 30 6.53 -33.59 -6.53
C ALA A 30 7.30 -34.93 -6.37
N VAL A 31 8.56 -34.88 -5.98
CA VAL A 31 9.39 -36.07 -5.75
C VAL A 31 8.82 -36.93 -4.63
N ALA A 32 8.47 -36.34 -3.49
CA ALA A 32 7.89 -37.08 -2.36
C ALA A 32 6.59 -37.80 -2.74
N THR A 33 5.71 -37.11 -3.48
CA THR A 33 4.42 -37.63 -3.87
C THR A 33 4.53 -38.74 -4.93
N VAL A 34 5.42 -38.55 -5.92
CA VAL A 34 5.71 -39.60 -6.92
C VAL A 34 6.34 -40.83 -6.24
N GLY A 35 7.24 -40.60 -5.26
CA GLY A 35 7.82 -41.68 -4.44
C GLY A 35 6.78 -42.46 -3.68
N ALA A 36 5.83 -41.81 -2.99
CA ALA A 36 4.72 -42.47 -2.29
C ALA A 36 3.86 -43.29 -3.24
N MET A 37 3.58 -42.80 -4.43
CA MET A 37 2.83 -43.56 -5.46
C MET A 37 3.61 -44.79 -5.93
N GLY A 38 4.92 -44.68 -6.08
CA GLY A 38 5.79 -45.82 -6.45
C GLY A 38 5.81 -46.93 -5.41
N LEU A 39 5.61 -46.57 -4.14
CA LEU A 39 5.49 -47.52 -3.02
C LEU A 39 4.06 -48.07 -2.84
N GLY A 40 3.08 -47.60 -3.61
CA GLY A 40 1.69 -48.04 -3.53
C GLY A 40 0.86 -47.27 -2.49
N GLU A 41 1.43 -46.28 -1.82
CA GLU A 41 0.80 -45.46 -0.77
C GLU A 41 0.03 -44.25 -1.37
N TYR A 42 -0.97 -44.56 -2.22
CA TYR A 42 -1.70 -43.53 -2.98
C TYR A 42 -2.48 -42.54 -2.09
N SER A 43 -3.03 -43.02 -0.97
CA SER A 43 -3.80 -42.19 -0.04
C SER A 43 -2.91 -41.20 0.69
N GLU A 44 -1.70 -41.58 1.04
CA GLU A 44 -0.72 -40.72 1.69
C GLU A 44 -0.21 -39.63 0.73
N GLY A 45 0.13 -40.01 -0.51
CA GLY A 45 0.52 -39.06 -1.54
C GLY A 45 -0.54 -38.01 -1.82
N VAL A 46 -1.82 -38.38 -1.87
CA VAL A 46 -2.93 -37.43 -2.05
C VAL A 46 -3.11 -36.54 -0.81
N ALA A 47 -3.00 -37.10 0.39
CA ALA A 47 -3.14 -36.35 1.63
C ALA A 47 -2.02 -35.26 1.76
N VAL A 48 -0.78 -35.63 1.51
CA VAL A 48 0.35 -34.70 1.53
C VAL A 48 0.15 -33.54 0.54
N MET A 49 -0.30 -33.85 -0.69
CA MET A 49 -0.57 -32.84 -1.70
C MET A 49 -1.70 -31.89 -1.29
N LEU A 50 -2.75 -32.41 -0.67
CA LEU A 50 -3.87 -31.61 -0.18
C LEU A 50 -3.44 -30.66 0.95
N PHE A 51 -2.68 -31.17 1.92
CA PHE A 51 -2.16 -30.33 3.02
C PHE A 51 -1.22 -29.24 2.52
N TYR A 52 -0.39 -29.54 1.53
CA TYR A 52 0.46 -28.53 0.90
C TYR A 52 -0.36 -27.41 0.25
N GLN A 53 -1.39 -27.76 -0.54
CA GLN A 53 -2.26 -26.76 -1.17
C GLN A 53 -3.02 -25.90 -0.15
N ILE A 54 -3.45 -26.49 0.96
CA ILE A 54 -4.05 -25.74 2.07
C ILE A 54 -3.03 -24.76 2.66
N GLY A 55 -1.79 -25.18 2.87
CA GLY A 55 -0.69 -24.30 3.33
C GLY A 55 -0.42 -23.14 2.37
N GLU A 56 -0.32 -23.41 1.06
CA GLU A 56 -0.17 -22.38 0.03
C GLU A 56 -1.33 -21.38 0.04
N LEU A 57 -2.56 -21.84 0.24
CA LEU A 57 -3.72 -20.96 0.35
C LEU A 57 -3.61 -20.02 1.56
N PHE A 58 -3.23 -20.53 2.72
CA PHE A 58 -3.01 -19.70 3.91
C PHE A 58 -1.88 -18.69 3.70
N GLN A 59 -0.79 -19.10 3.09
CA GLN A 59 0.33 -18.22 2.75
C GLN A 59 -0.11 -17.13 1.76
N ALA A 60 -0.84 -17.46 0.71
CA ALA A 60 -1.35 -16.51 -0.27
C ALA A 60 -2.27 -15.46 0.38
N VAL A 61 -3.16 -15.88 1.29
CA VAL A 61 -4.03 -14.97 2.05
C VAL A 61 -3.23 -14.06 2.97
N ALA A 62 -2.25 -14.60 3.70
CA ALA A 62 -1.41 -13.82 4.61
C ALA A 62 -0.56 -12.78 3.86
N VAL A 63 0.08 -13.19 2.76
CA VAL A 63 0.89 -12.29 1.90
C VAL A 63 0.00 -11.26 1.20
N GLY A 64 -1.17 -11.66 0.70
CA GLY A 64 -2.13 -10.76 0.08
C GLY A 64 -2.56 -9.63 1.02
N LYS A 65 -2.86 -9.96 2.28
CA LYS A 65 -3.23 -8.98 3.31
C LYS A 65 -2.06 -8.04 3.66
N SER A 66 -0.83 -8.55 3.70
CA SER A 66 0.36 -7.73 3.94
C SER A 66 0.61 -6.74 2.79
N ARG A 67 0.45 -7.18 1.53
CA ARG A 67 0.60 -6.30 0.35
C ARG A 67 -0.46 -5.20 0.30
N GLN A 68 -1.70 -5.49 0.69
CA GLN A 68 -2.76 -4.47 0.78
C GLN A 68 -2.41 -3.38 1.80
N ASN A 69 -1.83 -3.75 2.94
CA ASN A 69 -1.42 -2.78 3.96
C ASN A 69 -0.28 -1.87 3.46
N ILE A 70 0.69 -2.42 2.73
CA ILE A 70 1.79 -1.63 2.12
C ILE A 70 1.25 -0.69 1.04
N SER A 71 0.35 -1.15 0.17
CA SER A 71 -0.28 -0.30 -0.85
C SER A 71 -1.08 0.84 -0.22
N ALA A 72 -1.79 0.59 0.89
CA ALA A 72 -2.52 1.62 1.61
C ALA A 72 -1.59 2.68 2.22
N LEU A 73 -0.40 2.30 2.70
CA LEU A 73 0.62 3.23 3.20
C LEU A 73 1.22 4.06 2.06
N MET A 74 1.51 3.46 0.91
CA MET A 74 2.00 4.20 -0.26
C MET A 74 0.93 5.15 -0.83
N ASP A 75 -0.35 4.82 -0.67
CA ASP A 75 -1.45 5.67 -1.13
C ASP A 75 -1.64 6.95 -0.27
N ILE A 76 -1.00 7.07 0.89
CA ILE A 76 -1.02 8.33 1.68
C ILE A 76 -0.04 9.39 1.16
N ARG A 77 0.98 9.03 0.36
CA ARG A 77 1.91 9.99 -0.21
C ARG A 77 1.19 10.92 -1.19
N PRO A 78 1.29 12.24 -1.03
CA PRO A 78 0.81 13.21 -2.01
C PRO A 78 1.71 13.22 -3.24
N ASP A 79 1.10 13.28 -4.43
CA ASP A 79 1.82 13.27 -5.70
C ASP A 79 2.25 14.68 -6.12
N TYR A 80 1.58 15.73 -5.63
CA TYR A 80 1.81 17.13 -5.97
C TYR A 80 1.31 18.08 -4.87
N ALA A 81 1.79 19.31 -4.92
CA ALA A 81 1.25 20.45 -4.20
C ALA A 81 0.74 21.50 -5.20
N ASN A 82 -0.39 22.14 -4.92
CA ASN A 82 -0.84 23.30 -5.71
C ASN A 82 -0.37 24.58 -5.03
N ILE A 83 0.34 25.43 -5.75
CA ILE A 83 0.72 26.78 -5.32
C ILE A 83 -0.03 27.82 -6.17
N GLU A 84 -0.34 28.96 -5.58
CA GLU A 84 -0.97 30.07 -6.30
C GLU A 84 0.13 30.93 -6.96
N ALA A 85 0.11 31.00 -8.29
CA ALA A 85 1.02 31.85 -9.06
C ALA A 85 0.62 33.32 -8.95
N GLU A 86 1.49 34.23 -9.36
CA GLU A 86 1.26 35.70 -9.30
C GLU A 86 0.02 36.14 -10.12
N ASP A 87 -0.36 35.39 -11.13
CA ASP A 87 -1.55 35.64 -11.96
C ASP A 87 -2.85 35.06 -11.38
N GLY A 88 -2.81 34.40 -10.20
CA GLY A 88 -3.92 33.73 -9.54
C GLY A 88 -4.24 32.36 -10.09
N SER A 89 -3.46 31.83 -11.03
CA SER A 89 -3.58 30.45 -11.48
C SER A 89 -2.96 29.48 -10.46
N LEU A 90 -3.41 28.22 -10.48
CA LEU A 90 -2.83 27.17 -9.64
C LEU A 90 -1.81 26.39 -10.47
N GLU A 91 -0.60 26.35 -10.01
CA GLU A 91 0.50 25.55 -10.54
C GLU A 91 0.71 24.32 -9.67
N GLN A 92 0.84 23.15 -10.33
CA GLN A 92 1.20 21.90 -9.65
C GLN A 92 2.72 21.76 -9.64
N VAL A 93 3.28 21.60 -8.45
CA VAL A 93 4.70 21.41 -8.22
C VAL A 93 4.96 20.14 -7.45
N ASP A 94 6.18 19.61 -7.50
CA ASP A 94 6.59 18.51 -6.64
C ASP A 94 6.61 19.01 -5.17
N PRO A 95 6.05 18.24 -4.22
CA PRO A 95 6.10 18.62 -2.82
C PRO A 95 7.51 18.85 -2.27
N ASP A 96 8.52 18.18 -2.83
CA ASP A 96 9.94 18.36 -2.46
C ASP A 96 10.49 19.74 -2.84
N ASP A 97 9.87 20.43 -3.81
CA ASP A 97 10.27 21.77 -4.27
C ASP A 97 9.59 22.91 -3.48
N VAL A 98 8.69 22.58 -2.53
CA VAL A 98 7.94 23.58 -1.77
C VAL A 98 8.71 24.03 -0.54
N GLU A 99 9.07 25.32 -0.48
CA GLU A 99 9.78 25.93 0.65
C GLU A 99 8.85 26.17 1.86
N ILE A 100 9.44 26.21 3.06
CA ILE A 100 8.72 26.57 4.31
C ILE A 100 8.17 28.00 4.19
N GLY A 101 6.90 28.18 4.57
CA GLY A 101 6.20 29.46 4.51
C GLY A 101 5.43 29.68 3.21
N THR A 102 5.58 28.81 2.21
CA THR A 102 4.78 28.83 0.98
C THR A 102 3.31 28.56 1.29
N VAL A 103 2.41 29.27 0.61
CA VAL A 103 0.97 29.01 0.71
C VAL A 103 0.56 28.03 -0.37
N ILE A 104 0.13 26.83 0.06
CA ILE A 104 -0.39 25.79 -0.79
C ILE A 104 -1.92 25.80 -0.77
N VAL A 105 -2.54 25.39 -1.87
CA VAL A 105 -3.99 25.32 -2.03
C VAL A 105 -4.43 23.85 -2.09
N VAL A 106 -5.34 23.45 -1.20
CA VAL A 106 -5.85 22.07 -1.14
C VAL A 106 -7.36 22.08 -1.40
N ARG A 107 -7.77 21.48 -2.51
CA ARG A 107 -9.17 21.37 -2.93
C ARG A 107 -9.88 20.19 -2.25
N PRO A 108 -11.22 20.18 -2.23
CA PRO A 108 -11.96 18.99 -1.83
C PRO A 108 -11.56 17.76 -2.66
N GLY A 109 -11.30 16.64 -1.97
CA GLY A 109 -10.81 15.39 -2.56
C GLY A 109 -9.30 15.27 -2.65
N GLU A 110 -8.54 16.34 -2.45
CA GLU A 110 -7.09 16.32 -2.48
C GLU A 110 -6.48 15.99 -1.11
N LYS A 111 -5.29 15.42 -1.13
CA LYS A 111 -4.48 15.18 0.08
C LYS A 111 -3.70 16.44 0.43
N VAL A 112 -3.55 16.70 1.72
CA VAL A 112 -2.64 17.75 2.22
C VAL A 112 -1.21 17.30 1.98
N PRO A 113 -0.42 18.03 1.15
CA PRO A 113 0.92 17.56 0.77
C PRO A 113 1.97 17.75 1.87
N ILE A 114 1.90 18.85 2.62
CA ILE A 114 2.92 19.25 3.60
C ILE A 114 2.22 19.75 4.86
N ASP A 115 2.83 19.51 6.02
CA ASP A 115 2.34 20.04 7.30
C ASP A 115 2.34 21.56 7.31
N GLY A 116 1.29 22.16 7.87
CA GLY A 116 1.16 23.61 7.89
C GLY A 116 0.03 24.12 8.76
N VAL A 117 -0.25 25.41 8.64
CA VAL A 117 -1.34 26.12 9.34
C VAL A 117 -2.31 26.67 8.31
N VAL A 118 -3.61 26.52 8.54
CA VAL A 118 -4.65 27.08 7.68
C VAL A 118 -4.62 28.59 7.77
N VAL A 119 -4.44 29.28 6.64
CA VAL A 119 -4.46 30.76 6.55
C VAL A 119 -5.77 31.28 5.97
N GLU A 120 -6.48 30.45 5.20
CA GLU A 120 -7.78 30.82 4.61
C GLU A 120 -8.64 29.57 4.37
N GLY A 121 -9.94 29.67 4.61
CA GLY A 121 -10.91 28.62 4.36
C GLY A 121 -11.33 27.86 5.61
N THR A 122 -12.34 27.02 5.43
CA THR A 122 -12.87 26.08 6.43
C THR A 122 -13.24 24.80 5.72
N SER A 123 -12.90 23.67 6.31
CA SER A 123 -13.21 22.38 5.72
C SER A 123 -13.31 21.27 6.78
N THR A 124 -13.51 20.06 6.31
CA THR A 124 -13.45 18.83 7.10
C THR A 124 -12.35 17.94 6.53
N LEU A 125 -11.49 17.44 7.39
CA LEU A 125 -10.39 16.55 7.03
C LEU A 125 -10.67 15.11 7.44
N ASN A 126 -10.39 14.19 6.54
CA ASN A 126 -10.32 12.77 6.85
C ASN A 126 -8.89 12.42 7.28
N THR A 127 -8.73 12.02 8.53
CA THR A 127 -7.43 11.68 9.15
C THR A 127 -7.26 10.16 9.31
N SER A 128 -8.22 9.36 8.87
CA SER A 128 -8.29 7.91 9.17
C SER A 128 -7.06 7.12 8.71
N ALA A 129 -6.44 7.52 7.61
CA ALA A 129 -5.24 6.86 7.10
C ALA A 129 -4.00 7.06 8.01
N LEU A 130 -3.99 8.13 8.82
CA LEU A 130 -2.87 8.50 9.69
C LEU A 130 -3.11 8.11 11.15
N THR A 131 -4.33 8.35 11.65
CA THR A 131 -4.67 8.19 13.07
C THR A 131 -5.49 6.94 13.35
N GLY A 132 -6.06 6.32 12.32
CA GLY A 132 -7.03 5.23 12.44
C GLY A 132 -8.44 5.68 12.88
N GLU A 133 -8.64 6.98 13.16
CA GLU A 133 -9.93 7.53 13.55
C GLU A 133 -10.80 7.79 12.32
N SER A 134 -11.98 7.16 12.27
CA SER A 134 -12.91 7.30 11.15
C SER A 134 -13.77 8.56 11.20
N VAL A 135 -13.69 9.35 12.28
CA VAL A 135 -14.48 10.56 12.43
C VAL A 135 -13.76 11.74 11.77
N PRO A 136 -14.34 12.38 10.75
CA PRO A 136 -13.75 13.55 10.13
C PRO A 136 -13.60 14.72 11.11
N ARG A 137 -12.46 15.43 11.03
CA ARG A 137 -12.15 16.57 11.87
C ARG A 137 -12.46 17.88 11.15
N GLU A 138 -13.25 18.75 11.77
CA GLU A 138 -13.41 20.12 11.27
C GLU A 138 -12.13 20.93 11.46
N ILE A 139 -11.79 21.75 10.46
CA ILE A 139 -10.58 22.59 10.43
C ILE A 139 -10.94 24.00 9.97
N THR A 140 -10.38 24.98 10.66
CA THR A 140 -10.57 26.40 10.39
C THR A 140 -9.24 27.16 10.40
N VAL A 141 -9.29 28.46 10.09
CA VAL A 141 -8.10 29.34 10.11
C VAL A 141 -7.39 29.27 11.46
N ASP A 142 -6.06 29.38 11.44
CA ASP A 142 -5.12 29.29 12.55
C ASP A 142 -5.00 27.90 13.20
N GLN A 143 -5.54 26.86 12.58
CA GLN A 143 -5.36 25.48 13.04
C GLN A 143 -4.31 24.72 12.26
N ASP A 144 -3.58 23.84 12.97
CA ASP A 144 -2.56 22.97 12.40
C ASP A 144 -3.19 21.85 11.56
N VAL A 145 -2.60 21.63 10.40
CA VAL A 145 -2.94 20.54 9.49
C VAL A 145 -1.71 19.67 9.25
N ILE A 146 -1.88 18.36 9.31
CA ILE A 146 -0.83 17.38 9.02
C ILE A 146 -0.97 16.85 7.60
N SER A 147 0.16 16.60 6.95
CA SER A 147 0.23 16.00 5.62
C SER A 147 -0.34 14.58 5.60
N GLY A 148 -0.87 14.16 4.44
CA GLY A 148 -1.52 12.86 4.27
C GLY A 148 -3.00 12.83 4.65
N CYS A 149 -3.56 13.87 5.29
CA CYS A 149 -5.00 14.02 5.46
C CYS A 149 -5.69 14.32 4.13
N VAL A 150 -6.91 13.83 3.94
CA VAL A 150 -7.73 14.14 2.76
C VAL A 150 -8.70 15.27 3.09
N ASN A 151 -8.66 16.33 2.31
CA ASN A 151 -9.62 17.42 2.38
C ASN A 151 -10.97 16.99 1.80
N LEU A 152 -12.08 17.18 2.53
CA LEU A 152 -13.39 16.65 2.12
C LEU A 152 -14.34 17.69 1.52
N THR A 153 -14.43 18.88 2.08
CA THR A 153 -15.57 19.77 1.81
C THR A 153 -15.21 21.14 1.24
N GLY A 154 -14.30 21.88 1.86
CA GLY A 154 -13.98 23.25 1.50
C GLY A 154 -12.60 23.41 0.86
N LEU A 155 -12.35 24.51 0.19
CA LEU A 155 -11.02 24.88 -0.26
C LEU A 155 -10.22 25.42 0.94
N LEU A 156 -9.00 24.94 1.11
CA LEU A 156 -8.08 25.40 2.15
C LEU A 156 -6.84 26.02 1.52
N LYS A 157 -6.41 27.17 2.06
CA LYS A 157 -5.06 27.67 1.85
C LYS A 157 -4.27 27.45 3.12
N ILE A 158 -3.13 26.77 2.99
CA ILE A 158 -2.30 26.29 4.08
C ILE A 158 -0.90 26.86 3.91
N ARG A 159 -0.38 27.55 4.92
CA ARG A 159 1.03 27.97 4.95
C ARG A 159 1.86 26.82 5.50
N THR A 160 2.83 26.36 4.73
CA THR A 160 3.73 25.28 5.12
C THR A 160 4.59 25.67 6.31
N THR A 161 4.74 24.75 7.27
CA THR A 161 5.57 24.93 8.48
C THR A 161 6.78 24.01 8.49
N LYS A 162 6.85 23.06 7.55
CA LYS A 162 7.94 22.10 7.38
C LYS A 162 8.28 21.95 5.91
N GLU A 163 9.45 21.40 5.61
CA GLU A 163 9.77 20.83 4.31
C GLU A 163 9.07 19.48 4.14
N PHE A 164 8.89 19.02 2.90
CA PHE A 164 8.20 17.77 2.63
C PHE A 164 8.88 16.57 3.31
N GLY A 165 10.21 16.46 3.27
CA GLY A 165 10.97 15.40 3.94
C GLY A 165 10.82 15.36 5.47
N GLU A 166 10.46 16.49 6.11
CA GLU A 166 10.20 16.60 7.54
C GLU A 166 8.69 16.50 7.88
N SER A 167 7.84 16.39 6.88
CA SER A 167 6.38 16.29 7.04
C SER A 167 5.95 14.99 7.73
N THR A 168 4.75 14.98 8.27
CA THR A 168 4.21 13.81 8.96
C THR A 168 4.09 12.61 8.04
N VAL A 169 3.66 12.80 6.79
CA VAL A 169 3.53 11.71 5.82
C VAL A 169 4.89 11.10 5.45
N SER A 170 5.92 11.91 5.23
CA SER A 170 7.28 11.40 4.94
C SER A 170 7.82 10.54 6.08
N LYS A 171 7.66 10.98 7.34
CA LYS A 171 8.10 10.22 8.51
C LYS A 171 7.35 8.90 8.75
N ILE A 172 6.16 8.75 8.19
CA ILE A 172 5.40 7.49 8.27
C ILE A 172 5.85 6.52 7.17
N LEU A 173 6.35 7.06 6.05
CA LEU A 173 6.78 6.27 4.89
C LEU A 173 8.25 5.81 4.97
N ASP A 174 9.09 6.47 5.78
CA ASP A 174 10.48 6.09 6.07
C ASP A 174 10.54 4.95 7.11
#